data_17f675b49896e3883e2006f192590d9a
#
_entry.id   17f675b49896e3883e2006f192590d9a
#
_cell.length_a   1.000
_cell.length_b   1.000
_cell.length_c   1.000
_cell.angle_alpha   90.00
_cell.angle_beta   90.00
_cell.angle_gamma   90.00
#
_symmetry.space_group_name_H-M   'P 1'
#
loop_
_entity.id
_entity.type
_entity.pdbx_description
1 polymer ?
#
loop_
_entity_poly.entity_id
_entity_poly.type
_entity_poly.pdbx_seq_one_letter_code
_entity_poly.pdbx_strand_id
1 'polypeptide(L)'
;MRKTKGSFFILTVTVLLMLCACRNSFERQYITDDQGRALILHGLNVSCSSKYYEDRVGWTKKEDILRMSRDWGFNFARMLVLWDGIEPEKGVFDEAYLDRIAERLGWYEEAGIHVVLDMHQDLYSIHFGGDGAPSWAIEDNGWAFEYHNPWSINYLAPAVIAAFGNFWDYENPEYAYLQEHYTMAVMKIVERFHDHPAVIGYDLMNEPYPGYHKPFTFESQVLRPFYERLTAAIRTVDNDNWVFFEPIAIPVNQGTPSYLGVVKDVRPGGDRLAYFPHIYAFSLSTILLWEETRKNEAARQQSPMLIGELGFSGNGTAADTYLKQVMAMADRTTSGWAYWSYDVDPMGVINADGSEQTKMNDLVRVYPKAVAGFPTSYDYNPNTRKFVLVFNETGVNAPTEIYIPAKRFFPEGWKLETSDPAGSWSSEWNAESEVLKVYTDPNQAVHTIKISPEV
;
A
#
# COMPACT_ATOMS: atom_id res chain seq x y z
N MET A 1 28.14 -60.84 -31.37
CA MET A 1 28.06 -60.92 -29.89
C MET A 1 29.05 -59.91 -29.29
N ARG A 2 28.57 -58.83 -28.70
CA ARG A 2 29.01 -58.27 -27.44
C ARG A 2 28.27 -56.96 -27.18
N LYS A 3 27.65 -56.93 -26.05
CA LYS A 3 26.79 -55.84 -25.51
C LYS A 3 27.64 -54.63 -25.17
N THR A 4 27.17 -53.43 -25.46
CA THR A 4 27.48 -52.22 -24.70
C THR A 4 26.19 -51.55 -24.24
N LYS A 5 25.78 -51.89 -23.01
CA LYS A 5 24.84 -51.08 -22.22
C LYS A 5 25.69 -50.29 -21.24
N GLY A 6 25.47 -49.00 -21.17
CA GLY A 6 25.99 -48.20 -20.07
C GLY A 6 26.52 -46.84 -20.48
N SER A 7 25.66 -45.87 -20.79
CA SER A 7 26.02 -44.43 -20.79
C SER A 7 24.79 -43.51 -20.88
N PHE A 8 23.62 -43.91 -20.30
CA PHE A 8 22.42 -43.06 -20.39
C PHE A 8 21.94 -42.59 -18.99
N PHE A 9 22.63 -42.93 -17.92
CA PHE A 9 22.14 -42.66 -16.55
C PHE A 9 22.83 -41.50 -15.80
N ILE A 10 23.89 -40.92 -16.36
CA ILE A 10 24.67 -39.87 -15.66
C ILE A 10 24.28 -38.44 -16.11
N LEU A 11 23.66 -38.31 -17.31
CA LEU A 11 23.32 -36.97 -17.84
C LEU A 11 22.03 -36.37 -17.22
N THR A 12 21.12 -37.23 -16.72
CA THR A 12 19.82 -36.79 -16.19
C THR A 12 19.90 -36.26 -14.77
N VAL A 13 20.87 -36.71 -13.96
CA VAL A 13 21.04 -36.27 -12.58
C VAL A 13 21.75 -34.90 -12.50
N THR A 14 22.63 -34.60 -13.44
CA THR A 14 23.38 -33.32 -13.46
C THR A 14 22.50 -32.14 -13.92
N VAL A 15 21.52 -32.37 -14.76
CA VAL A 15 20.55 -31.33 -15.17
C VAL A 15 19.55 -31.00 -14.08
N LEU A 16 19.14 -32.00 -13.27
CA LEU A 16 18.24 -31.76 -12.13
C LEU A 16 18.91 -31.01 -10.95
N LEU A 17 20.22 -31.17 -10.79
CA LEU A 17 21.00 -30.47 -9.77
C LEU A 17 21.35 -29.01 -10.16
N MET A 18 21.39 -28.69 -11.44
CA MET A 18 21.61 -27.29 -11.92
C MET A 18 20.32 -26.46 -11.91
N LEU A 19 19.14 -27.08 -11.89
CA LEU A 19 17.87 -26.36 -11.74
C LEU A 19 17.51 -26.01 -10.30
N CYS A 20 18.23 -26.59 -9.31
CA CYS A 20 18.06 -26.23 -7.89
C CYS A 20 19.02 -25.12 -7.40
N ALA A 21 19.97 -24.64 -8.20
CA ALA A 21 21.04 -23.74 -7.74
C ALA A 21 20.83 -22.26 -8.12
N CYS A 22 19.73 -21.88 -8.73
CA CYS A 22 19.38 -20.49 -8.99
C CYS A 22 18.00 -20.14 -8.42
N ARG A 23 17.73 -20.45 -7.17
CA ARG A 23 16.88 -19.58 -6.38
C ARG A 23 17.78 -18.40 -5.98
N ASN A 24 17.82 -17.36 -6.81
CA ASN A 24 18.17 -16.05 -6.31
C ASN A 24 17.20 -15.80 -5.16
N SER A 25 17.67 -15.88 -3.93
CA SER A 25 16.96 -15.38 -2.78
C SER A 25 16.93 -13.86 -2.94
N PHE A 26 15.90 -13.32 -3.61
CA PHE A 26 15.65 -11.90 -3.57
C PHE A 26 15.42 -11.55 -2.11
N GLU A 27 16.31 -10.73 -1.56
CA GLU A 27 16.10 -10.19 -0.22
C GLU A 27 14.89 -9.26 -0.28
N ARG A 28 13.99 -9.43 0.68
CA ARG A 28 12.83 -8.54 0.85
C ARG A 28 13.35 -7.13 1.15
N GLN A 29 12.68 -6.11 0.65
CA GLN A 29 12.99 -4.72 0.94
C GLN A 29 11.94 -4.14 1.91
N TYR A 30 12.33 -3.15 2.69
CA TYR A 30 11.44 -2.42 3.60
C TYR A 30 11.61 -0.91 3.43
N ILE A 31 10.53 -0.18 3.65
CA ILE A 31 10.59 1.25 3.93
C ILE A 31 11.22 1.39 5.30
N THR A 32 12.17 2.31 5.44
CA THR A 32 12.87 2.56 6.70
C THR A 32 12.63 3.98 7.19
N ASP A 33 12.63 4.16 8.51
CA ASP A 33 12.66 5.48 9.14
C ASP A 33 14.09 6.06 9.17
N ASP A 34 14.20 7.27 9.71
CA ASP A 34 15.48 7.99 9.84
C ASP A 34 16.49 7.30 10.76
N GLN A 35 16.06 6.36 11.58
CA GLN A 35 16.93 5.53 12.43
C GLN A 35 17.36 4.24 11.73
N GLY A 36 16.88 3.98 10.51
CA GLY A 36 17.16 2.77 9.73
C GLY A 36 16.31 1.57 10.15
N ARG A 37 15.27 1.75 10.96
CA ARG A 37 14.35 0.68 11.35
C ARG A 37 13.38 0.37 10.21
N ALA A 38 13.10 -0.92 9.99
CA ALA A 38 12.09 -1.34 9.03
C ALA A 38 10.68 -0.99 9.55
N LEU A 39 9.92 -0.23 8.77
CA LEU A 39 8.54 0.14 9.09
C LEU A 39 7.55 -0.92 8.60
N ILE A 40 6.62 -1.30 9.45
CA ILE A 40 5.41 -2.03 9.10
C ILE A 40 4.23 -1.06 9.25
N LEU A 41 3.62 -0.72 8.12
CA LEU A 41 2.66 0.37 8.02
C LEU A 41 1.24 -0.18 8.00
N HIS A 42 0.47 0.02 9.09
CA HIS A 42 -0.94 -0.34 9.18
C HIS A 42 -1.81 0.89 9.24
N GLY A 43 -2.84 0.98 8.40
CA GLY A 43 -3.67 2.16 8.37
C GLY A 43 -4.90 2.07 7.46
N LEU A 44 -5.36 3.24 7.04
CA LEU A 44 -6.60 3.41 6.29
C LEU A 44 -6.37 4.28 5.06
N ASN A 45 -7.19 4.06 4.04
CA ASN A 45 -7.44 5.04 3.00
C ASN A 45 -8.33 6.15 3.59
N VAL A 46 -7.98 7.42 3.36
CA VAL A 46 -8.68 8.59 3.91
C VAL A 46 -8.92 9.61 2.81
N SER A 47 -10.13 9.86 2.44
CA SER A 47 -11.32 9.07 2.66
C SER A 47 -12.13 9.01 1.37
N CYS A 48 -13.02 8.02 1.22
CA CYS A 48 -13.93 7.92 0.07
C CYS A 48 -14.79 9.17 -0.09
N SER A 49 -15.14 9.86 1.01
CA SER A 49 -15.93 11.10 0.96
C SER A 49 -15.25 12.24 0.18
N SER A 50 -13.92 12.25 0.05
CA SER A 50 -13.20 13.24 -0.77
C SER A 50 -13.67 13.28 -2.22
N LYS A 51 -14.14 12.14 -2.74
CA LYS A 51 -14.66 11.99 -4.11
C LYS A 51 -15.95 12.80 -4.36
N TYR A 52 -16.77 13.01 -3.33
CA TYR A 52 -18.13 13.55 -3.45
C TYR A 52 -18.29 14.94 -2.85
N TYR A 53 -17.35 15.40 -2.04
CA TYR A 53 -17.39 16.73 -1.44
C TYR A 53 -16.84 17.78 -2.41
N GLU A 54 -17.46 18.95 -2.39
CA GLU A 54 -17.07 20.08 -3.26
C GLU A 54 -15.63 20.52 -3.01
N ASP A 55 -15.20 20.47 -1.74
CA ASP A 55 -13.83 20.84 -1.34
C ASP A 55 -12.77 19.78 -1.66
N ARG A 56 -13.16 18.59 -2.15
CA ARG A 56 -12.29 17.46 -2.51
C ARG A 56 -11.42 16.89 -1.39
N VAL A 57 -11.72 17.21 -0.13
CA VAL A 57 -11.01 16.68 1.05
C VAL A 57 -11.90 15.91 2.01
N GLY A 58 -13.22 15.93 1.78
CA GLY A 58 -14.21 15.17 2.52
C GLY A 58 -14.48 15.68 3.95
N TRP A 59 -15.24 14.88 4.70
CA TRP A 59 -15.77 15.24 6.00
C TRP A 59 -14.83 14.98 7.19
N THR A 60 -13.70 14.29 6.97
CA THR A 60 -12.75 13.95 8.04
C THR A 60 -12.17 15.18 8.72
N LYS A 61 -12.05 15.10 10.04
CA LYS A 61 -11.57 16.18 10.92
C LYS A 61 -10.31 15.74 11.67
N LYS A 62 -9.67 16.67 12.35
CA LYS A 62 -8.49 16.41 13.16
C LYS A 62 -8.68 15.27 14.16
N GLU A 63 -9.83 15.26 14.87
CA GLU A 63 -10.13 14.22 15.87
C GLU A 63 -10.21 12.80 15.25
N ASP A 64 -10.67 12.69 14.00
CA ASP A 64 -10.74 11.45 13.28
C ASP A 64 -9.33 10.91 13.00
N ILE A 65 -8.40 11.78 12.58
CA ILE A 65 -7.01 11.42 12.32
C ILE A 65 -6.29 11.05 13.62
N LEU A 66 -6.44 11.86 14.68
CA LEU A 66 -5.86 11.55 16.00
C LEU A 66 -6.37 10.21 16.54
N ARG A 67 -7.65 9.89 16.31
CA ARG A 67 -8.27 8.60 16.68
C ARG A 67 -7.57 7.41 16.03
N MET A 68 -7.16 7.52 14.77
CA MET A 68 -6.49 6.41 14.06
C MET A 68 -5.22 5.94 14.78
N SER A 69 -4.41 6.88 15.28
CA SER A 69 -3.20 6.55 16.04
C SER A 69 -3.51 6.20 17.51
N ARG A 70 -4.31 7.03 18.18
CA ARG A 70 -4.55 6.94 19.64
C ARG A 70 -5.37 5.70 20.01
N ASP A 71 -6.48 5.44 19.29
CA ASP A 71 -7.45 4.41 19.68
C ASP A 71 -7.21 3.08 18.95
N TRP A 72 -6.57 3.12 17.76
CA TRP A 72 -6.37 1.96 16.91
C TRP A 72 -4.90 1.60 16.67
N GLY A 73 -3.97 2.48 17.10
CA GLY A 73 -2.53 2.29 16.98
C GLY A 73 -2.02 2.33 15.53
N PHE A 74 -2.81 2.77 14.58
CA PHE A 74 -2.37 2.90 13.19
C PHE A 74 -1.26 3.94 13.05
N ASN A 75 -0.33 3.68 12.15
CA ASN A 75 0.82 4.54 11.84
C ASN A 75 0.88 4.94 10.37
N PHE A 76 -0.17 4.66 9.60
CA PHE A 76 -0.20 4.87 8.16
C PHE A 76 -1.54 5.42 7.67
N ALA A 77 -1.50 6.27 6.65
CA ALA A 77 -2.65 6.70 5.88
C ALA A 77 -2.29 6.81 4.39
N ARG A 78 -3.16 6.28 3.53
CA ARG A 78 -3.19 6.60 2.11
C ARG A 78 -4.24 7.68 1.92
N MET A 79 -3.79 8.93 1.73
CA MET A 79 -4.64 10.11 1.65
C MET A 79 -4.97 10.42 0.18
N LEU A 80 -6.26 10.41 -0.15
CA LEU A 80 -6.74 10.70 -1.50
C LEU A 80 -6.49 12.16 -1.87
N VAL A 81 -5.92 12.36 -3.05
CA VAL A 81 -5.68 13.66 -3.70
C VAL A 81 -6.23 13.57 -5.12
N LEU A 82 -7.06 14.52 -5.52
CA LEU A 82 -7.78 14.46 -6.78
C LEU A 82 -7.24 15.49 -7.78
N TRP A 83 -7.03 15.06 -9.03
CA TRP A 83 -6.53 15.96 -10.07
C TRP A 83 -7.47 17.15 -10.31
N ASP A 84 -8.79 16.94 -10.30
CA ASP A 84 -9.77 18.01 -10.44
C ASP A 84 -9.78 18.99 -9.23
N GLY A 85 -9.31 18.53 -8.07
CA GLY A 85 -9.06 19.40 -6.92
C GLY A 85 -7.80 20.25 -7.07
N ILE A 86 -6.74 19.69 -7.68
CA ILE A 86 -5.48 20.41 -7.89
C ILE A 86 -5.58 21.40 -9.04
N GLU A 87 -6.17 21.00 -10.17
CA GLU A 87 -6.24 21.74 -11.43
C GLU A 87 -7.68 21.77 -11.98
N PRO A 88 -8.61 22.47 -11.31
CA PRO A 88 -10.03 22.48 -11.70
C PRO A 88 -10.27 23.10 -13.09
N GLU A 89 -9.45 24.06 -13.49
CA GLU A 89 -9.43 24.66 -14.83
C GLU A 89 -8.04 24.47 -15.44
N LYS A 90 -7.97 24.26 -16.75
CA LYS A 90 -6.72 23.97 -17.45
C LYS A 90 -5.67 25.06 -17.23
N GLY A 91 -4.56 24.68 -16.59
CA GLY A 91 -3.45 25.59 -16.25
C GLY A 91 -3.70 26.45 -15.01
N VAL A 92 -4.80 26.26 -14.28
CA VAL A 92 -5.14 26.99 -13.04
C VAL A 92 -5.11 26.02 -11.87
N PHE A 93 -4.14 26.21 -10.97
CA PHE A 93 -3.97 25.38 -9.78
C PHE A 93 -4.68 26.02 -8.58
N ASP A 94 -5.44 25.20 -7.82
CA ASP A 94 -6.19 25.66 -6.64
C ASP A 94 -5.29 25.62 -5.38
N GLU A 95 -4.69 26.76 -5.05
CA GLU A 95 -3.88 26.89 -3.83
C GLU A 95 -4.72 26.69 -2.57
N ALA A 96 -6.02 27.00 -2.56
CA ALA A 96 -6.88 26.76 -1.40
C ALA A 96 -7.11 25.26 -1.18
N TYR A 97 -7.16 24.45 -2.24
CA TYR A 97 -7.16 23.00 -2.11
C TYR A 97 -5.85 22.48 -1.52
N LEU A 98 -4.70 22.98 -2.01
CA LEU A 98 -3.39 22.62 -1.46
C LEU A 98 -3.24 23.03 0.02
N ASP A 99 -3.81 24.19 0.42
CA ASP A 99 -3.84 24.62 1.83
C ASP A 99 -4.68 23.67 2.70
N ARG A 100 -5.81 23.16 2.19
CA ARG A 100 -6.63 22.15 2.88
C ARG A 100 -5.89 20.81 3.04
N ILE A 101 -5.09 20.40 2.06
CA ILE A 101 -4.20 19.23 2.18
C ILE A 101 -3.14 19.49 3.24
N ALA A 102 -2.48 20.66 3.21
CA ALA A 102 -1.45 21.05 4.20
C ALA A 102 -1.98 20.98 5.64
N GLU A 103 -3.19 21.50 5.87
CA GLU A 103 -3.85 21.43 7.19
C GLU A 103 -4.00 19.98 7.66
N ARG A 104 -4.44 19.07 6.79
CA ARG A 104 -4.60 17.65 7.13
C ARG A 104 -3.28 16.96 7.37
N LEU A 105 -2.27 17.27 6.58
CA LEU A 105 -0.92 16.75 6.81
C LEU A 105 -0.38 17.15 8.18
N GLY A 106 -0.66 18.36 8.66
CA GLY A 106 -0.36 18.78 10.03
C GLY A 106 -1.07 17.93 11.10
N TRP A 107 -2.29 17.45 10.83
CA TRP A 107 -2.99 16.54 11.77
C TRP A 107 -2.35 15.15 11.78
N TYR A 108 -1.88 14.64 10.64
CA TYR A 108 -1.15 13.37 10.56
C TYR A 108 0.22 13.45 11.23
N GLU A 109 0.93 14.56 11.08
CA GLU A 109 2.18 14.81 11.80
C GLU A 109 1.97 14.77 13.32
N GLU A 110 0.96 15.49 13.83
CA GLU A 110 0.60 15.48 15.26
C GLU A 110 0.21 14.06 15.74
N ALA A 111 -0.43 13.27 14.89
CA ALA A 111 -0.80 11.88 15.18
C ALA A 111 0.37 10.89 15.09
N GLY A 112 1.52 11.30 14.55
CA GLY A 112 2.65 10.41 14.25
C GLY A 112 2.31 9.36 13.18
N ILE A 113 1.50 9.74 12.19
CA ILE A 113 1.05 8.89 11.07
C ILE A 113 1.83 9.24 9.81
N HIS A 114 2.41 8.24 9.17
CA HIS A 114 3.03 8.36 7.85
C HIS A 114 1.98 8.41 6.75
N VAL A 115 2.14 9.32 5.78
CA VAL A 115 1.17 9.56 4.71
C VAL A 115 1.77 9.26 3.35
N VAL A 116 1.05 8.51 2.54
CA VAL A 116 1.22 8.45 1.09
C VAL A 116 0.12 9.31 0.47
N LEU A 117 0.51 10.28 -0.36
CA LEU A 117 -0.42 11.10 -1.12
C LEU A 117 -0.79 10.33 -2.40
N ASP A 118 -2.05 9.95 -2.50
CA ASP A 118 -2.58 9.11 -3.56
C ASP A 118 -3.26 9.94 -4.63
N MET A 119 -2.71 9.95 -5.84
CA MET A 119 -3.37 10.52 -7.01
C MET A 119 -4.54 9.65 -7.43
N HIS A 120 -5.67 9.88 -6.75
CA HIS A 120 -6.83 9.01 -6.83
C HIS A 120 -7.71 9.30 -8.05
N GLN A 121 -8.21 8.24 -8.65
CA GLN A 121 -9.22 8.25 -9.68
C GLN A 121 -10.08 6.97 -9.63
N ASP A 122 -11.37 7.11 -9.92
CA ASP A 122 -12.25 6.02 -10.32
C ASP A 122 -13.02 6.44 -11.56
N LEU A 123 -13.19 5.53 -12.54
CA LEU A 123 -13.89 5.79 -13.81
C LEU A 123 -13.38 7.05 -14.55
N TYR A 124 -12.11 7.45 -14.29
CA TYR A 124 -11.46 8.62 -14.87
C TYR A 124 -11.91 9.97 -14.29
N SER A 125 -13.22 10.20 -14.11
CA SER A 125 -13.77 11.51 -13.72
C SER A 125 -15.15 11.40 -13.07
N ILE A 126 -15.51 12.44 -12.30
CA ILE A 126 -16.87 12.59 -11.73
C ILE A 126 -17.95 12.65 -12.80
N HIS A 127 -17.63 13.08 -14.02
CA HIS A 127 -18.52 13.07 -15.16
C HIS A 127 -19.09 11.66 -15.46
N PHE A 128 -18.29 10.63 -15.19
CA PHE A 128 -18.67 9.23 -15.36
C PHE A 128 -19.15 8.56 -14.06
N GLY A 129 -19.42 9.36 -13.03
CA GLY A 129 -19.84 8.87 -11.71
C GLY A 129 -18.71 8.31 -10.85
N GLY A 130 -17.46 8.61 -11.21
CA GLY A 130 -16.24 8.36 -10.47
C GLY A 130 -15.63 9.62 -9.88
N ASP A 131 -14.31 9.79 -10.02
CA ASP A 131 -13.53 10.95 -9.58
C ASP A 131 -12.19 11.01 -10.33
N GLY A 132 -11.36 12.00 -10.05
CA GLY A 132 -10.00 12.14 -10.57
C GLY A 132 -9.84 13.27 -11.56
N ALA A 133 -10.02 13.03 -12.85
CA ALA A 133 -9.74 14.01 -13.89
C ALA A 133 -10.77 15.16 -13.92
N PRO A 134 -10.31 16.43 -14.10
CA PRO A 134 -11.19 17.56 -14.28
C PRO A 134 -11.94 17.50 -15.63
N SER A 135 -13.06 18.22 -15.73
CA SER A 135 -13.93 18.16 -16.91
C SER A 135 -13.26 18.57 -18.21
N TRP A 136 -12.27 19.48 -18.16
CA TRP A 136 -11.52 19.92 -19.33
C TRP A 136 -10.53 18.85 -19.85
N ALA A 137 -10.23 17.83 -19.07
CA ALA A 137 -9.33 16.73 -19.42
C ALA A 137 -10.08 15.48 -19.94
N ILE A 138 -11.38 15.57 -20.18
CA ILE A 138 -12.20 14.46 -20.69
C ILE A 138 -12.17 14.47 -22.22
N GLU A 139 -11.45 13.50 -22.79
CA GLU A 139 -11.41 13.25 -24.23
C GLU A 139 -12.10 11.89 -24.52
N ASP A 140 -13.42 11.90 -24.57
CA ASP A 140 -14.28 10.72 -24.71
C ASP A 140 -14.72 10.41 -26.14
N ASN A 141 -14.15 11.10 -27.14
CA ASN A 141 -14.51 11.03 -28.56
C ASN A 141 -15.97 11.38 -28.86
N GLY A 142 -16.64 12.11 -27.97
CA GLY A 142 -18.05 12.50 -28.11
C GLY A 142 -19.03 11.35 -27.89
N TRP A 143 -18.62 10.24 -27.27
CA TRP A 143 -19.51 9.15 -26.90
C TRP A 143 -20.48 9.60 -25.82
N ALA A 144 -21.76 9.25 -25.98
CA ALA A 144 -22.75 9.46 -24.91
C ALA A 144 -22.46 8.51 -23.75
N PHE A 145 -22.64 9.01 -22.52
CA PHE A 145 -22.50 8.23 -21.31
C PHE A 145 -23.82 8.15 -20.55
N GLU A 146 -24.17 6.97 -20.09
CA GLU A 146 -25.27 6.69 -19.17
C GLU A 146 -24.75 5.83 -18.02
N TYR A 147 -24.99 6.26 -16.78
CA TYR A 147 -24.52 5.54 -15.60
C TYR A 147 -25.34 4.29 -15.32
N HIS A 148 -24.68 3.18 -15.04
CA HIS A 148 -25.28 1.88 -14.72
C HIS A 148 -24.83 1.35 -13.36
N ASN A 149 -25.69 0.56 -12.70
CA ASN A 149 -25.34 -0.21 -11.50
C ASN A 149 -25.12 -1.70 -11.85
N PRO A 150 -24.13 -2.38 -11.22
CA PRO A 150 -23.17 -1.84 -10.23
C PRO A 150 -22.17 -0.87 -10.89
N TRP A 151 -21.66 0.09 -10.11
CA TRP A 151 -20.79 1.18 -10.59
C TRP A 151 -19.62 0.72 -11.48
N SER A 152 -19.00 -0.41 -11.13
CA SER A 152 -17.84 -0.94 -11.84
C SER A 152 -18.11 -1.37 -13.30
N ILE A 153 -19.38 -1.59 -13.68
CA ILE A 153 -19.71 -1.92 -15.09
C ILE A 153 -19.47 -0.73 -16.02
N ASN A 154 -19.45 0.50 -15.47
CA ASN A 154 -19.23 1.70 -16.24
C ASN A 154 -17.82 1.80 -16.85
N TYR A 155 -16.84 1.05 -16.34
CA TYR A 155 -15.55 0.89 -17.03
C TYR A 155 -15.67 0.33 -18.46
N LEU A 156 -16.77 -0.35 -18.77
CA LEU A 156 -17.06 -0.88 -20.11
C LEU A 156 -17.80 0.12 -21.01
N ALA A 157 -18.17 1.30 -20.51
CA ALA A 157 -18.81 2.33 -21.30
C ALA A 157 -17.84 2.88 -22.37
N PRO A 158 -18.27 3.06 -23.65
CA PRO A 158 -17.41 3.56 -24.70
C PRO A 158 -16.76 4.91 -24.38
N ALA A 159 -17.46 5.82 -23.71
CA ALA A 159 -16.94 7.12 -23.27
C ALA A 159 -15.79 6.96 -22.26
N VAL A 160 -15.95 6.09 -21.26
CA VAL A 160 -14.91 5.80 -20.24
C VAL A 160 -13.70 5.12 -20.89
N ILE A 161 -13.93 4.13 -21.76
CA ILE A 161 -12.86 3.46 -22.52
C ILE A 161 -12.08 4.47 -23.36
N ALA A 162 -12.77 5.41 -24.02
CA ALA A 162 -12.13 6.43 -24.85
C ALA A 162 -11.34 7.43 -23.98
N ALA A 163 -11.90 7.92 -22.89
CA ALA A 163 -11.24 8.88 -22.01
C ALA A 163 -9.91 8.32 -21.45
N PHE A 164 -9.92 7.10 -20.91
CA PHE A 164 -8.68 6.44 -20.50
C PHE A 164 -7.74 6.19 -21.67
N GLY A 165 -8.25 5.68 -22.80
CA GLY A 165 -7.44 5.36 -23.94
C GLY A 165 -6.70 6.57 -24.49
N ASN A 166 -7.38 7.72 -24.60
CA ASN A 166 -6.80 8.97 -25.08
C ASN A 166 -5.80 9.55 -24.05
N PHE A 167 -6.05 9.41 -22.73
CA PHE A 167 -5.06 9.76 -21.72
C PHE A 167 -3.76 8.99 -21.88
N TRP A 168 -3.85 7.69 -22.24
CA TRP A 168 -2.68 6.85 -22.43
C TRP A 168 -1.97 7.03 -23.78
N ASP A 169 -2.61 7.65 -24.77
CA ASP A 169 -2.06 7.86 -26.12
C ASP A 169 -1.10 9.09 -26.15
N TYR A 170 -0.07 9.04 -25.29
CA TYR A 170 0.90 10.13 -25.10
C TYR A 170 1.70 10.46 -26.36
N GLU A 171 1.93 9.49 -27.25
CA GLU A 171 2.64 9.71 -28.51
C GLU A 171 1.80 10.46 -29.54
N ASN A 172 0.49 10.60 -29.30
CA ASN A 172 -0.41 11.38 -30.14
C ASN A 172 -0.38 12.86 -29.69
N PRO A 173 0.07 13.81 -30.54
CA PRO A 173 0.14 15.23 -30.17
C PRO A 173 -1.21 15.84 -29.76
N GLU A 174 -2.33 15.23 -30.17
CA GLU A 174 -3.67 15.67 -29.79
C GLU A 174 -3.97 15.43 -28.31
N TYR A 175 -3.40 14.36 -27.72
CA TYR A 175 -3.70 13.92 -26.34
C TYR A 175 -2.52 14.03 -25.37
N ALA A 176 -1.30 14.26 -25.86
CA ALA A 176 -0.09 14.34 -25.04
C ALA A 176 -0.24 15.29 -23.84
N TYR A 177 -0.96 16.40 -24.04
CA TYR A 177 -1.20 17.42 -23.02
C TYR A 177 -1.89 16.86 -21.76
N LEU A 178 -2.66 15.77 -21.85
CA LEU A 178 -3.34 15.15 -20.71
C LEU A 178 -2.32 14.66 -19.69
N GLN A 179 -1.32 13.90 -20.12
CA GLN A 179 -0.26 13.44 -19.22
C GLN A 179 0.70 14.57 -18.82
N GLU A 180 0.90 15.59 -19.65
CA GLU A 180 1.68 16.76 -19.29
C GLU A 180 1.04 17.52 -18.13
N HIS A 181 -0.26 17.79 -18.20
CA HIS A 181 -1.02 18.44 -17.13
C HIS A 181 -1.13 17.56 -15.88
N TYR A 182 -1.36 16.25 -16.04
CA TYR A 182 -1.31 15.32 -14.92
C TYR A 182 0.04 15.36 -14.20
N THR A 183 1.13 15.39 -14.96
CA THR A 183 2.48 15.54 -14.40
C THR A 183 2.62 16.86 -13.66
N MET A 184 2.13 17.98 -14.22
CA MET A 184 2.15 19.27 -13.53
C MET A 184 1.34 19.24 -12.22
N ALA A 185 0.18 18.61 -12.21
CA ALA A 185 -0.63 18.43 -11.00
C ALA A 185 0.12 17.64 -9.93
N VAL A 186 0.75 16.50 -10.29
CA VAL A 186 1.61 15.73 -9.38
C VAL A 186 2.76 16.59 -8.86
N MET A 187 3.42 17.35 -9.75
CA MET A 187 4.54 18.21 -9.35
C MET A 187 4.12 19.32 -8.38
N LYS A 188 2.89 19.83 -8.46
CA LYS A 188 2.36 20.78 -7.45
C LYS A 188 2.30 20.17 -6.05
N ILE A 189 1.89 18.90 -5.95
CA ILE A 189 1.88 18.14 -4.69
C ILE A 189 3.32 17.93 -4.20
N VAL A 190 4.22 17.50 -5.07
CA VAL A 190 5.63 17.27 -4.74
C VAL A 190 6.31 18.54 -4.28
N GLU A 191 6.24 19.62 -5.07
CA GLU A 191 6.84 20.92 -4.75
C GLU A 191 6.37 21.49 -3.41
N ARG A 192 5.10 21.24 -3.06
CA ARG A 192 4.49 21.76 -1.84
C ARG A 192 4.80 20.93 -0.60
N PHE A 193 4.92 19.59 -0.74
CA PHE A 193 4.86 18.67 0.41
C PHE A 193 6.06 17.73 0.57
N HIS A 194 7.09 17.80 -0.29
CA HIS A 194 8.23 16.86 -0.22
C HIS A 194 8.99 16.92 1.11
N ASP A 195 9.04 18.09 1.76
CA ASP A 195 9.72 18.28 3.06
C ASP A 195 8.78 18.10 4.26
N HIS A 196 7.51 17.74 4.05
CA HIS A 196 6.55 17.62 5.16
C HIS A 196 6.80 16.33 5.95
N PRO A 197 7.01 16.39 7.29
CA PRO A 197 7.43 15.23 8.10
C PRO A 197 6.50 14.02 8.06
N ALA A 198 5.20 14.24 7.83
CA ALA A 198 4.24 13.15 7.70
C ALA A 198 4.30 12.45 6.34
N VAL A 199 4.77 13.11 5.28
CA VAL A 199 4.77 12.57 3.90
C VAL A 199 5.94 11.63 3.73
N ILE A 200 5.66 10.38 3.35
CA ILE A 200 6.67 9.39 3.03
C ILE A 200 6.71 9.04 1.53
N GLY A 201 5.77 9.55 0.75
CA GLY A 201 5.76 9.32 -0.69
C GLY A 201 4.46 9.65 -1.39
N TYR A 202 4.45 9.30 -2.68
CA TYR A 202 3.39 9.60 -3.63
C TYR A 202 2.97 8.32 -4.35
N ASP A 203 1.68 8.03 -4.35
CA ASP A 203 1.10 6.99 -5.19
C ASP A 203 0.73 7.60 -6.54
N LEU A 204 1.36 7.08 -7.58
CA LEU A 204 1.40 7.74 -8.88
C LEU A 204 0.04 7.78 -9.59
N MET A 205 -0.80 6.79 -9.39
CA MET A 205 -2.18 6.72 -9.89
C MET A 205 -2.91 5.53 -9.29
N ASN A 206 -4.06 5.78 -8.66
CA ASN A 206 -4.97 4.73 -8.23
C ASN A 206 -5.48 3.91 -9.41
N GLU A 207 -5.41 2.59 -9.31
CA GLU A 207 -6.09 1.59 -10.15
C GLU A 207 -6.09 1.91 -11.66
N PRO A 208 -4.93 1.99 -12.32
CA PRO A 208 -4.86 2.29 -13.74
C PRO A 208 -5.73 1.36 -14.58
N TYR A 209 -6.52 1.94 -15.50
CA TYR A 209 -7.37 1.20 -16.42
C TYR A 209 -6.93 1.42 -17.87
N PRO A 210 -6.76 0.36 -18.69
CA PRO A 210 -6.12 0.46 -20.00
C PRO A 210 -6.94 1.20 -21.07
N GLY A 211 -8.24 1.47 -20.85
CA GLY A 211 -9.10 2.01 -21.89
C GLY A 211 -9.16 1.06 -23.11
N TYR A 212 -8.91 1.58 -24.31
CA TYR A 212 -8.86 0.78 -25.54
C TYR A 212 -7.51 0.11 -25.81
N HIS A 213 -6.49 0.31 -24.98
CA HIS A 213 -5.20 -0.36 -25.15
C HIS A 213 -5.29 -1.86 -24.83
N LYS A 214 -4.42 -2.65 -25.47
CA LYS A 214 -4.43 -4.11 -25.31
C LYS A 214 -4.00 -4.50 -23.90
N PRO A 215 -4.84 -5.14 -23.08
CA PRO A 215 -4.55 -5.39 -21.66
C PRO A 215 -3.21 -6.08 -21.40
N PHE A 216 -2.83 -7.08 -22.21
CA PHE A 216 -1.59 -7.87 -22.02
C PHE A 216 -0.28 -7.11 -22.32
N THR A 217 -0.35 -5.98 -23.00
CA THR A 217 0.83 -5.16 -23.32
C THR A 217 0.77 -3.76 -22.70
N PHE A 218 -0.40 -3.34 -22.23
CA PHE A 218 -0.63 -2.02 -21.66
C PHE A 218 0.34 -1.74 -20.53
N GLU A 219 0.41 -2.61 -19.52
CA GLU A 219 1.27 -2.38 -18.35
C GLU A 219 2.74 -2.20 -18.74
N SER A 220 3.26 -3.06 -19.63
CA SER A 220 4.68 -3.03 -19.98
C SER A 220 5.06 -1.98 -21.03
N GLN A 221 4.12 -1.59 -21.91
CA GLN A 221 4.41 -0.68 -23.04
C GLN A 221 3.90 0.75 -22.82
N VAL A 222 2.92 0.94 -21.94
CA VAL A 222 2.28 2.24 -21.70
C VAL A 222 2.39 2.66 -20.26
N LEU A 223 1.90 1.84 -19.30
CA LEU A 223 1.84 2.19 -17.89
C LEU A 223 3.24 2.32 -17.26
N ARG A 224 4.12 1.34 -17.49
CA ARG A 224 5.49 1.40 -16.97
C ARG A 224 6.27 2.63 -17.49
N PRO A 225 6.31 2.94 -18.79
CA PRO A 225 6.92 4.17 -19.29
C PRO A 225 6.32 5.44 -18.69
N PHE A 226 5.01 5.48 -18.45
CA PHE A 226 4.37 6.59 -17.76
C PHE A 226 4.90 6.74 -16.34
N TYR A 227 4.95 5.69 -15.55
CA TYR A 227 5.51 5.69 -14.21
C TYR A 227 6.98 6.13 -14.18
N GLU A 228 7.79 5.63 -15.11
CA GLU A 228 9.20 6.01 -15.21
C GLU A 228 9.38 7.50 -15.56
N ARG A 229 8.54 8.07 -16.46
CA ARG A 229 8.55 9.51 -16.77
C ARG A 229 8.11 10.36 -15.59
N LEU A 230 7.03 9.96 -14.92
CA LEU A 230 6.50 10.69 -13.77
C LEU A 230 7.49 10.63 -12.59
N THR A 231 8.08 9.46 -12.33
CA THR A 231 9.17 9.33 -11.35
C THR A 231 10.33 10.26 -11.69
N ALA A 232 10.74 10.32 -12.97
CA ALA A 232 11.82 11.23 -13.40
C ALA A 232 11.48 12.70 -13.12
N ALA A 233 10.24 13.13 -13.34
CA ALA A 233 9.80 14.47 -13.00
C ALA A 233 9.87 14.71 -11.49
N ILE A 234 9.33 13.81 -10.66
CA ILE A 234 9.39 13.90 -9.19
C ILE A 234 10.84 14.04 -8.73
N ARG A 235 11.77 13.28 -9.30
CA ARG A 235 13.20 13.29 -8.92
C ARG A 235 13.95 14.57 -9.29
N THR A 236 13.31 15.49 -10.00
CA THR A 236 13.88 16.83 -10.19
C THR A 236 13.74 17.72 -8.94
N VAL A 237 12.84 17.38 -8.03
CA VAL A 237 12.54 18.11 -6.79
C VAL A 237 12.83 17.25 -5.56
N ASP A 238 12.30 16.03 -5.52
CA ASP A 238 12.31 15.16 -4.36
C ASP A 238 13.15 13.90 -4.60
N ASN A 239 14.22 13.74 -3.82
CA ASN A 239 15.12 12.60 -3.88
C ASN A 239 14.95 11.61 -2.72
N ASP A 240 14.14 11.95 -1.73
CA ASP A 240 14.11 11.25 -0.44
C ASP A 240 12.81 10.47 -0.20
N ASN A 241 11.66 10.96 -0.67
CA ASN A 241 10.40 10.26 -0.52
C ASN A 241 10.25 9.08 -1.50
N TRP A 242 9.43 8.11 -1.08
CA TRP A 242 9.12 6.95 -1.88
C TRP A 242 8.14 7.27 -3.00
N VAL A 243 8.30 6.60 -4.12
CA VAL A 243 7.32 6.60 -5.21
C VAL A 243 6.62 5.25 -5.21
N PHE A 244 5.32 5.28 -4.99
CA PHE A 244 4.46 4.10 -4.98
C PHE A 244 3.82 3.91 -6.35
N PHE A 245 3.73 2.68 -6.79
CA PHE A 245 3.15 2.36 -8.10
C PHE A 245 2.32 1.09 -8.04
N GLU A 246 1.23 1.08 -8.78
CA GLU A 246 0.25 0.01 -8.84
C GLU A 246 0.31 -0.75 -10.17
N PRO A 247 -0.06 -2.04 -10.18
CA PRO A 247 -0.44 -2.72 -11.42
C PRO A 247 -1.87 -2.28 -11.82
N ILE A 248 -2.35 -2.71 -12.99
CA ILE A 248 -3.77 -2.54 -13.33
C ILE A 248 -4.67 -3.23 -12.28
N ALA A 249 -5.86 -2.63 -12.02
CA ALA A 249 -6.77 -3.18 -11.01
C ALA A 249 -7.36 -4.54 -11.43
N ILE A 250 -7.95 -4.61 -12.62
CA ILE A 250 -8.67 -5.78 -13.10
C ILE A 250 -7.87 -6.47 -14.22
N PRO A 251 -7.54 -7.77 -14.07
CA PRO A 251 -7.94 -8.72 -13.03
C PRO A 251 -6.87 -8.94 -11.93
N VAL A 252 -5.91 -8.02 -11.78
CA VAL A 252 -4.73 -8.19 -10.91
C VAL A 252 -5.12 -8.21 -9.42
N ASN A 253 -6.10 -7.38 -9.01
CA ASN A 253 -6.62 -7.36 -7.63
C ASN A 253 -7.26 -8.69 -7.18
N GLN A 254 -7.62 -9.56 -8.13
CA GLN A 254 -8.15 -10.90 -7.87
C GLN A 254 -7.08 -12.01 -7.88
N GLY A 255 -5.79 -11.65 -8.04
CA GLY A 255 -4.67 -12.56 -7.93
C GLY A 255 -4.00 -12.96 -9.26
N THR A 256 -4.47 -12.47 -10.41
CA THR A 256 -3.78 -12.75 -11.68
C THR A 256 -2.42 -12.04 -11.75
N PRO A 257 -1.44 -12.56 -12.50
CA PRO A 257 -0.16 -11.87 -12.68
C PRO A 257 -0.31 -10.51 -13.39
N SER A 258 0.50 -9.54 -12.95
CA SER A 258 0.74 -8.27 -13.64
C SER A 258 1.80 -8.44 -14.75
N TYR A 259 1.65 -7.69 -15.82
CA TYR A 259 2.62 -7.58 -16.91
C TYR A 259 3.45 -6.28 -16.85
N LEU A 260 3.40 -5.57 -15.72
CA LEU A 260 4.10 -4.29 -15.53
C LEU A 260 5.64 -4.43 -15.70
N GLY A 261 6.19 -5.56 -15.24
CA GLY A 261 7.63 -5.78 -15.24
C GLY A 261 8.32 -4.95 -14.16
N VAL A 262 9.57 -4.56 -14.41
CA VAL A 262 10.37 -3.78 -13.45
C VAL A 262 10.26 -2.29 -13.80
N VAL A 263 9.67 -1.51 -12.90
CA VAL A 263 9.67 -0.04 -12.94
C VAL A 263 11.01 0.47 -12.43
N LYS A 264 11.58 1.49 -13.04
CA LYS A 264 12.91 1.99 -12.71
C LYS A 264 12.86 3.43 -12.22
N ASP A 265 13.58 3.71 -11.16
CA ASP A 265 14.01 5.06 -10.83
C ASP A 265 15.20 5.42 -11.74
N VAL A 266 15.13 6.56 -12.40
CA VAL A 266 16.15 6.98 -13.39
C VAL A 266 17.47 7.41 -12.77
N ARG A 267 17.50 7.65 -11.45
CA ARG A 267 18.74 8.05 -10.75
C ARG A 267 19.70 6.87 -10.63
N PRO A 268 21.01 7.10 -10.74
CA PRO A 268 21.99 6.06 -10.42
C PRO A 268 21.84 5.59 -8.96
N GLY A 269 21.55 4.30 -8.77
CA GLY A 269 21.31 3.73 -7.44
C GLY A 269 19.96 4.11 -6.81
N GLY A 270 19.02 4.63 -7.61
CA GLY A 270 17.67 4.94 -7.16
C GLY A 270 16.93 3.67 -6.74
N ASP A 271 16.48 3.64 -5.48
CA ASP A 271 15.86 2.49 -4.83
C ASP A 271 14.55 2.84 -4.08
N ARG A 272 14.12 4.10 -4.16
CA ARG A 272 12.94 4.60 -3.46
C ARG A 272 11.64 4.38 -4.25
N LEU A 273 11.44 3.14 -4.73
CA LEU A 273 10.23 2.68 -5.38
C LEU A 273 9.55 1.62 -4.52
N ALA A 274 8.24 1.72 -4.32
CA ALA A 274 7.46 0.76 -3.55
C ALA A 274 6.30 0.19 -4.40
N TYR A 275 6.16 -1.13 -4.42
CA TYR A 275 5.07 -1.81 -5.10
C TYR A 275 3.82 -1.80 -4.22
N PHE A 276 2.70 -1.30 -4.76
CA PHE A 276 1.51 -0.95 -3.99
C PHE A 276 0.21 -1.60 -4.51
N PRO A 277 0.18 -2.92 -4.70
CA PRO A 277 -0.98 -3.61 -5.26
C PRO A 277 -2.16 -3.61 -4.31
N HIS A 278 -3.38 -3.63 -4.88
CA HIS A 278 -4.63 -3.81 -4.15
C HIS A 278 -5.06 -5.28 -4.08
N ILE A 279 -5.89 -5.63 -3.09
CA ILE A 279 -6.48 -6.97 -2.99
C ILE A 279 -7.98 -6.92 -2.78
N TYR A 280 -8.70 -7.44 -3.77
CA TYR A 280 -10.14 -7.68 -3.73
C TYR A 280 -10.46 -9.13 -4.15
N ALA A 281 -9.73 -10.07 -3.54
CA ALA A 281 -9.83 -11.51 -3.74
C ALA A 281 -10.64 -12.13 -2.59
N PHE A 282 -11.85 -12.63 -2.86
CA PHE A 282 -12.85 -12.96 -1.84
C PHE A 282 -12.92 -14.45 -1.49
N SER A 283 -11.96 -15.26 -1.91
CA SER A 283 -11.83 -16.67 -1.50
C SER A 283 -10.41 -16.98 -1.03
N LEU A 284 -10.26 -17.96 -0.15
CA LEU A 284 -8.94 -18.36 0.33
C LEU A 284 -8.00 -18.75 -0.82
N SER A 285 -8.50 -19.45 -1.84
CA SER A 285 -7.68 -19.83 -3.01
C SER A 285 -7.19 -18.64 -3.81
N THR A 286 -8.02 -17.61 -4.00
CA THR A 286 -7.63 -16.39 -4.71
C THR A 286 -6.71 -15.50 -3.86
N ILE A 287 -6.88 -15.46 -2.54
CA ILE A 287 -5.96 -14.79 -1.62
C ILE A 287 -4.57 -15.44 -1.67
N LEU A 288 -4.49 -16.77 -1.62
CA LEU A 288 -3.21 -17.49 -1.72
C LEU A 288 -2.54 -17.31 -3.09
N LEU A 289 -3.33 -17.27 -4.18
CA LEU A 289 -2.81 -16.96 -5.51
C LEU A 289 -2.27 -15.53 -5.58
N TRP A 290 -2.99 -14.58 -5.01
CA TRP A 290 -2.56 -13.18 -4.91
C TRP A 290 -1.25 -13.08 -4.13
N GLU A 291 -1.17 -13.71 -2.96
CA GLU A 291 0.04 -13.75 -2.12
C GLU A 291 1.27 -14.23 -2.91
N GLU A 292 1.17 -15.39 -3.54
CA GLU A 292 2.30 -15.97 -4.30
C GLU A 292 2.70 -15.08 -5.48
N THR A 293 1.72 -14.55 -6.20
CA THR A 293 1.97 -13.73 -7.38
C THR A 293 2.61 -12.40 -7.02
N ARG A 294 2.06 -11.68 -6.02
CA ARG A 294 2.59 -10.36 -5.59
C ARG A 294 3.96 -10.46 -4.94
N LYS A 295 4.22 -11.49 -4.14
CA LYS A 295 5.57 -11.76 -3.60
C LYS A 295 6.61 -11.92 -4.70
N ASN A 296 6.29 -12.69 -5.75
CA ASN A 296 7.19 -12.90 -6.86
C ASN A 296 7.42 -11.63 -7.68
N GLU A 297 6.42 -10.76 -7.80
CA GLU A 297 6.54 -9.47 -8.49
C GLU A 297 7.36 -8.47 -7.68
N ALA A 298 7.09 -8.30 -6.39
CA ALA A 298 7.88 -7.46 -5.49
C ALA A 298 9.36 -7.91 -5.45
N ALA A 299 9.60 -9.22 -5.40
CA ALA A 299 10.95 -9.77 -5.46
C ALA A 299 11.68 -9.45 -6.77
N ARG A 300 10.99 -9.54 -7.93
CA ARG A 300 11.57 -9.13 -9.22
C ARG A 300 11.83 -7.64 -9.30
N GLN A 301 10.93 -6.85 -8.70
CA GLN A 301 11.04 -5.41 -8.62
C GLN A 301 12.18 -4.97 -7.69
N GLN A 302 12.56 -5.81 -6.72
CA GLN A 302 13.47 -5.47 -5.62
C GLN A 302 12.99 -4.25 -4.82
N SER A 303 11.68 -4.19 -4.57
CA SER A 303 11.01 -3.09 -3.87
C SER A 303 10.27 -3.57 -2.63
N PRO A 304 10.09 -2.72 -1.63
CA PRO A 304 9.07 -2.93 -0.61
C PRO A 304 7.71 -3.18 -1.25
N MET A 305 6.89 -4.03 -0.61
CA MET A 305 5.50 -4.25 -0.99
C MET A 305 4.59 -3.87 0.17
N LEU A 306 3.66 -2.97 -0.11
CA LEU A 306 2.54 -2.64 0.78
C LEU A 306 1.24 -2.91 0.02
N ILE A 307 0.18 -3.23 0.75
CA ILE A 307 -1.16 -3.38 0.18
C ILE A 307 -1.84 -2.01 0.20
N GLY A 308 -1.98 -1.37 -0.98
CA GLY A 308 -2.55 -0.03 -1.11
C GLY A 308 -4.02 0.03 -0.74
N GLU A 309 -4.76 -1.02 -1.12
CA GLU A 309 -6.15 -1.19 -0.72
C GLU A 309 -6.50 -2.65 -0.44
N LEU A 310 -7.35 -2.81 0.55
CA LEU A 310 -8.12 -4.00 0.83
C LEU A 310 -9.44 -3.58 1.46
N GLY A 311 -10.51 -4.29 1.22
CA GLY A 311 -11.79 -3.91 1.79
C GLY A 311 -12.86 -4.99 1.63
N PHE A 312 -13.91 -4.90 2.44
CA PHE A 312 -15.06 -5.79 2.35
C PHE A 312 -16.34 -5.01 2.63
N SER A 313 -17.32 -5.09 1.72
CA SER A 313 -18.61 -4.44 1.89
C SER A 313 -19.49 -5.19 2.88
N GLY A 314 -19.97 -4.49 3.91
CA GLY A 314 -20.80 -5.03 4.97
C GLY A 314 -20.02 -5.60 6.15
N ASN A 315 -20.75 -6.24 7.07
CA ASN A 315 -20.27 -6.79 8.32
C ASN A 315 -20.70 -8.26 8.47
N GLY A 316 -20.23 -8.93 9.53
CA GLY A 316 -20.59 -10.30 9.88
C GLY A 316 -19.59 -11.35 9.38
N THR A 317 -19.99 -12.62 9.47
CA THR A 317 -19.08 -13.78 9.30
C THR A 317 -18.29 -13.77 7.99
N ALA A 318 -18.85 -13.29 6.90
CA ALA A 318 -18.14 -13.24 5.61
C ALA A 318 -17.01 -12.18 5.65
N ALA A 319 -17.30 -10.99 6.20
CA ALA A 319 -16.30 -9.93 6.39
C ALA A 319 -15.21 -10.39 7.35
N ASP A 320 -15.58 -10.94 8.51
CA ASP A 320 -14.63 -11.45 9.51
C ASP A 320 -13.73 -12.55 8.92
N THR A 321 -14.29 -13.47 8.13
CA THR A 321 -13.52 -14.54 7.48
C THR A 321 -12.53 -13.96 6.47
N TYR A 322 -12.97 -13.05 5.61
CA TYR A 322 -12.12 -12.39 4.64
C TYR A 322 -10.98 -11.63 5.32
N LEU A 323 -11.31 -10.77 6.29
CA LEU A 323 -10.31 -9.96 6.98
C LEU A 323 -9.27 -10.81 7.72
N LYS A 324 -9.70 -11.85 8.44
CA LYS A 324 -8.76 -12.77 9.10
C LYS A 324 -7.80 -13.45 8.12
N GLN A 325 -8.28 -13.84 6.94
CA GLN A 325 -7.44 -14.46 5.90
C GLN A 325 -6.46 -13.45 5.29
N VAL A 326 -6.91 -12.24 4.96
CA VAL A 326 -6.05 -11.20 4.39
C VAL A 326 -5.04 -10.69 5.41
N MET A 327 -5.45 -10.46 6.65
CA MET A 327 -4.52 -10.04 7.71
C MET A 327 -3.44 -11.11 7.98
N ALA A 328 -3.81 -12.39 8.03
CA ALA A 328 -2.83 -13.47 8.17
C ALA A 328 -1.90 -13.57 6.95
N MET A 329 -2.37 -13.24 5.76
CA MET A 329 -1.54 -13.14 4.56
C MET A 329 -0.58 -11.95 4.65
N ALA A 330 -1.05 -10.77 5.09
CA ALA A 330 -0.22 -9.59 5.28
C ALA A 330 0.90 -9.84 6.31
N ASP A 331 0.60 -10.56 7.41
CA ASP A 331 1.62 -10.98 8.39
C ASP A 331 2.69 -11.88 7.75
N ARG A 332 2.28 -12.93 7.01
CA ARG A 332 3.22 -13.85 6.32
C ARG A 332 4.10 -13.14 5.29
N THR A 333 3.56 -12.13 4.64
CA THR A 333 4.30 -11.32 3.67
C THR A 333 5.06 -10.16 4.32
N THR A 334 4.90 -9.94 5.62
CA THR A 334 5.38 -8.78 6.38
C THR A 334 5.07 -7.45 5.67
N SER A 335 3.93 -7.42 4.97
CA SER A 335 3.48 -6.24 4.23
C SER A 335 2.68 -5.32 5.14
N GLY A 336 2.93 -4.01 5.02
CA GLY A 336 1.98 -3.01 5.48
C GLY A 336 0.71 -3.01 4.62
N TRP A 337 -0.31 -2.30 5.08
CA TRP A 337 -1.59 -2.20 4.38
C TRP A 337 -2.36 -0.94 4.74
N ALA A 338 -3.24 -0.48 3.81
CA ALA A 338 -4.27 0.50 4.05
C ALA A 338 -5.65 -0.12 3.76
N TYR A 339 -6.54 -0.14 4.75
CA TYR A 339 -7.92 -0.61 4.57
C TYR A 339 -8.79 0.47 3.91
N TRP A 340 -9.65 0.10 2.99
CA TRP A 340 -10.65 0.97 2.36
C TRP A 340 -11.96 0.89 3.14
N SER A 341 -12.38 1.94 3.89
CA SER A 341 -11.75 3.24 4.11
C SER A 341 -12.20 3.84 5.46
N TYR A 342 -11.63 4.98 5.88
CA TYR A 342 -12.16 5.78 6.98
C TYR A 342 -13.44 6.49 6.52
N ASP A 343 -14.55 5.79 6.56
CA ASP A 343 -15.86 6.29 6.14
C ASP A 343 -17.03 5.56 6.82
N VAL A 344 -18.24 6.09 6.59
CA VAL A 344 -19.51 5.59 7.16
C VAL A 344 -20.31 4.69 6.20
N ASP A 345 -19.75 4.36 5.05
CA ASP A 345 -20.37 3.48 4.06
C ASP A 345 -20.24 1.97 4.45
N PRO A 346 -20.80 1.04 3.68
CA PRO A 346 -20.71 -0.39 3.97
C PRO A 346 -19.26 -0.96 3.94
N MET A 347 -18.33 -0.31 3.25
CA MET A 347 -16.90 -0.67 3.30
C MET A 347 -16.18 0.05 4.43
N GLY A 348 -16.70 1.18 4.90
CA GLY A 348 -16.10 2.02 5.94
C GLY A 348 -15.90 1.32 7.29
N VAL A 349 -15.15 1.97 8.16
CA VAL A 349 -14.79 1.45 9.50
C VAL A 349 -15.64 2.06 10.62
N ILE A 350 -16.47 3.07 10.32
CA ILE A 350 -17.30 3.79 11.29
C ILE A 350 -18.79 3.71 10.93
N ASN A 351 -19.64 3.72 11.94
CA ASN A 351 -21.07 3.87 11.82
C ASN A 351 -21.45 5.37 11.76
N ALA A 352 -22.67 5.68 11.35
CA ALA A 352 -23.18 7.05 11.25
C ALA A 352 -23.21 7.81 12.60
N ASP A 353 -23.22 7.09 13.71
CA ASP A 353 -23.13 7.66 15.08
C ASP A 353 -21.68 7.87 15.56
N GLY A 354 -20.69 7.60 14.70
CA GLY A 354 -19.26 7.68 15.03
C GLY A 354 -18.68 6.48 15.77
N SER A 355 -19.49 5.46 16.08
CA SER A 355 -19.01 4.20 16.66
C SER A 355 -18.27 3.36 15.63
N GLU A 356 -17.44 2.44 16.10
CA GLU A 356 -16.70 1.50 15.22
C GLU A 356 -17.61 0.45 14.59
N GLN A 357 -17.36 0.13 13.32
CA GLN A 357 -17.91 -1.09 12.73
C GLN A 357 -17.17 -2.32 13.26
N THR A 358 -17.84 -3.48 13.26
CA THR A 358 -17.29 -4.74 13.87
C THR A 358 -15.98 -5.20 13.25
N LYS A 359 -15.72 -4.87 11.98
CA LYS A 359 -14.48 -5.18 11.27
C LYS A 359 -13.21 -4.59 11.93
N MET A 360 -13.36 -3.56 12.77
CA MET A 360 -12.27 -3.00 13.57
C MET A 360 -11.68 -3.99 14.58
N ASN A 361 -12.41 -5.06 14.95
CA ASN A 361 -11.88 -6.13 15.80
C ASN A 361 -10.84 -7.01 15.10
N ASP A 362 -10.84 -7.04 13.76
CA ASP A 362 -9.83 -7.75 12.98
C ASP A 362 -8.69 -6.83 12.50
N LEU A 363 -8.98 -5.54 12.30
CA LEU A 363 -8.01 -4.54 11.85
C LEU A 363 -7.09 -4.05 12.98
N VAL A 364 -7.64 -3.82 14.17
CA VAL A 364 -6.83 -3.47 15.36
C VAL A 364 -6.17 -4.73 15.91
N ARG A 365 -4.83 -4.75 15.95
CA ARG A 365 -4.07 -5.97 16.23
C ARG A 365 -2.69 -5.67 16.80
N VAL A 366 -2.05 -6.66 17.44
CA VAL A 366 -0.62 -6.56 17.79
C VAL A 366 0.19 -6.61 16.49
N TYR A 367 1.09 -5.65 16.32
CA TYR A 367 2.01 -5.63 15.18
C TYR A 367 3.28 -4.81 15.47
N PRO A 368 4.40 -5.08 14.79
CA PRO A 368 5.61 -4.29 14.95
C PRO A 368 5.51 -3.00 14.12
N LYS A 369 5.45 -1.83 14.76
CA LYS A 369 5.42 -0.53 14.07
C LYS A 369 6.75 -0.20 13.39
N ALA A 370 7.84 -0.49 14.10
CA ALA A 370 9.21 -0.27 13.61
C ALA A 370 10.13 -1.36 14.18
N VAL A 371 10.93 -1.98 13.34
CA VAL A 371 11.82 -3.08 13.72
C VAL A 371 13.27 -2.64 13.58
N ALA A 372 14.04 -2.72 14.67
CA ALA A 372 15.48 -2.42 14.70
C ALA A 372 16.28 -3.57 14.10
N GLY A 373 16.13 -3.81 12.82
CA GLY A 373 16.73 -4.91 12.10
C GLY A 373 15.93 -5.28 10.85
N PHE A 374 16.17 -6.47 10.31
CA PHE A 374 15.50 -6.98 9.13
C PHE A 374 14.41 -7.99 9.51
N PRO A 375 13.10 -7.64 9.46
CA PRO A 375 12.01 -8.56 9.78
C PRO A 375 12.01 -9.75 8.82
N THR A 376 12.06 -10.96 9.37
CA THR A 376 11.96 -12.19 8.58
C THR A 376 10.57 -12.78 8.61
N SER A 377 9.87 -12.64 9.74
CA SER A 377 8.46 -13.01 9.89
C SER A 377 7.83 -12.34 11.10
N TYR A 378 6.53 -12.11 11.05
CA TYR A 378 5.70 -11.93 12.24
C TYR A 378 4.35 -12.60 12.04
N ASP A 379 3.67 -12.93 13.13
CA ASP A 379 2.34 -13.53 13.15
C ASP A 379 1.57 -13.06 14.38
N TYR A 380 0.33 -12.69 14.20
CA TYR A 380 -0.62 -12.45 15.29
C TYR A 380 -1.85 -13.33 15.15
N ASN A 381 -2.07 -14.19 16.11
CA ASN A 381 -3.25 -15.03 16.17
C ASN A 381 -4.37 -14.37 17.00
N PRO A 382 -5.45 -13.87 16.39
CA PRO A 382 -6.50 -13.14 17.09
C PRO A 382 -7.30 -14.02 18.07
N ASN A 383 -7.36 -15.34 17.87
CA ASN A 383 -8.08 -16.25 18.75
C ASN A 383 -7.31 -16.51 20.07
N THR A 384 -6.00 -16.63 19.99
CA THR A 384 -5.12 -16.88 21.16
C THR A 384 -4.46 -15.62 21.67
N ARG A 385 -4.56 -14.51 20.94
CA ARG A 385 -3.90 -13.22 21.21
C ARG A 385 -2.38 -13.35 21.35
N LYS A 386 -1.78 -14.36 20.73
CA LYS A 386 -0.34 -14.56 20.70
C LYS A 386 0.26 -13.87 19.50
N PHE A 387 1.36 -13.20 19.75
CA PHE A 387 2.17 -12.54 18.72
C PHE A 387 3.60 -13.06 18.77
N VAL A 388 4.22 -13.22 17.61
CA VAL A 388 5.63 -13.56 17.46
C VAL A 388 6.23 -12.72 16.36
N LEU A 389 7.36 -12.08 16.64
CA LEU A 389 8.19 -11.38 15.66
C LEU A 389 9.57 -12.03 15.63
N VAL A 390 10.10 -12.30 14.44
CA VAL A 390 11.47 -12.76 14.21
C VAL A 390 12.14 -11.80 13.25
N PHE A 391 13.35 -11.33 13.59
CA PHE A 391 14.13 -10.43 12.75
C PHE A 391 15.63 -10.66 12.90
N ASN A 392 16.38 -10.33 11.86
CA ASN A 392 17.84 -10.37 11.87
C ASN A 392 18.42 -9.05 12.36
N GLU A 393 19.48 -9.12 13.15
CA GLU A 393 20.27 -7.96 13.54
C GLU A 393 20.94 -7.31 12.32
N THR A 394 20.94 -5.97 12.24
CA THR A 394 21.53 -5.19 11.15
C THR A 394 22.40 -4.03 11.61
N GLY A 395 22.65 -3.91 12.92
CA GLY A 395 23.41 -2.82 13.53
C GLY A 395 22.60 -1.56 13.79
N VAL A 396 21.28 -1.62 13.72
CA VAL A 396 20.39 -0.49 14.00
C VAL A 396 20.33 -0.25 15.51
N ASN A 397 20.92 0.83 15.97
CA ASN A 397 20.95 1.19 17.40
C ASN A 397 19.70 2.00 17.80
N ALA A 398 18.55 1.34 17.80
CA ALA A 398 17.25 1.88 18.17
C ALA A 398 16.35 0.77 18.73
N PRO A 399 15.26 1.06 19.44
CA PRO A 399 14.33 0.01 19.90
C PRO A 399 13.43 -0.47 18.78
N THR A 400 13.09 -1.75 18.80
CA THR A 400 11.93 -2.29 18.09
C THR A 400 10.66 -1.83 18.81
N GLU A 401 9.71 -1.25 18.07
CA GLU A 401 8.43 -0.77 18.57
C GLU A 401 7.28 -1.68 18.18
N ILE A 402 6.52 -2.15 19.16
CA ILE A 402 5.38 -3.04 18.97
C ILE A 402 4.14 -2.39 19.55
N TYR A 403 3.10 -2.23 18.74
CA TYR A 403 1.78 -1.82 19.22
C TYR A 403 1.07 -3.02 19.84
N ILE A 404 0.57 -2.85 21.06
CA ILE A 404 -0.17 -3.87 21.81
C ILE A 404 -1.49 -3.23 22.26
N PRO A 405 -2.63 -3.51 21.61
CA PRO A 405 -3.94 -2.97 22.01
C PRO A 405 -4.38 -3.56 23.37
N ALA A 406 -3.68 -3.17 24.44
CA ALA A 406 -3.80 -3.76 25.76
C ALA A 406 -5.19 -3.51 26.34
N LYS A 407 -5.71 -2.27 26.22
CA LYS A 407 -7.05 -1.90 26.69
C LYS A 407 -8.15 -2.73 26.00
N ARG A 408 -7.94 -3.10 24.72
CA ARG A 408 -8.93 -3.81 23.93
C ARG A 408 -8.88 -5.31 24.13
N PHE A 409 -7.67 -5.90 24.14
CA PHE A 409 -7.51 -7.38 24.04
C PHE A 409 -6.80 -8.03 25.20
N PHE A 410 -6.18 -7.27 26.12
CA PHE A 410 -5.40 -7.82 27.22
C PHE A 410 -5.81 -7.20 28.58
N PRO A 411 -7.09 -7.29 28.99
CA PRO A 411 -7.57 -6.66 30.21
C PRO A 411 -6.89 -7.18 31.49
N GLU A 412 -6.41 -8.46 31.48
CA GLU A 412 -5.70 -9.08 32.58
C GLU A 412 -4.16 -8.91 32.50
N GLY A 413 -3.68 -8.19 31.47
CA GLY A 413 -2.26 -8.02 31.20
C GLY A 413 -1.70 -8.96 30.11
N TRP A 414 -0.42 -8.75 29.84
CA TRP A 414 0.32 -9.53 28.82
C TRP A 414 1.76 -9.79 29.27
N LYS A 415 2.37 -10.82 28.71
CA LYS A 415 3.76 -11.24 28.98
C LYS A 415 4.63 -10.98 27.75
N LEU A 416 5.87 -10.54 28.03
CA LEU A 416 6.94 -10.40 27.06
C LEU A 416 7.96 -11.54 27.25
N GLU A 417 8.30 -12.21 26.17
CA GLU A 417 9.44 -13.14 26.10
C GLU A 417 10.34 -12.75 24.93
N THR A 418 11.65 -12.87 25.11
CA THR A 418 12.64 -12.69 24.04
C THR A 418 13.62 -13.86 24.00
N SER A 419 14.21 -14.11 22.82
CA SER A 419 15.31 -15.06 22.66
C SER A 419 16.65 -14.58 23.22
N ASP A 420 16.74 -13.30 23.53
CA ASP A 420 17.98 -12.67 23.98
C ASP A 420 18.33 -13.11 25.39
N PRO A 421 19.62 -13.27 25.75
CA PRO A 421 20.04 -13.66 27.08
C PRO A 421 19.53 -12.72 28.16
N ALA A 422 19.22 -13.25 29.31
CA ALA A 422 18.78 -12.45 30.47
C ALA A 422 19.84 -11.39 30.82
N GLY A 423 19.42 -10.13 30.90
CA GLY A 423 20.27 -8.99 31.23
C GLY A 423 20.99 -8.34 30.04
N SER A 424 20.85 -8.89 28.81
CA SER A 424 21.38 -8.26 27.59
C SER A 424 20.32 -7.46 26.80
N TRP A 425 19.10 -7.43 27.24
CA TRP A 425 17.99 -6.70 26.64
C TRP A 425 17.20 -5.92 27.69
N SER A 426 16.42 -4.94 27.23
CA SER A 426 15.50 -4.19 28.09
C SER A 426 14.22 -3.81 27.34
N SER A 427 13.20 -3.38 28.07
CA SER A 427 11.95 -2.91 27.47
C SER A 427 11.35 -1.74 28.24
N GLU A 428 10.60 -0.91 27.51
CA GLU A 428 9.83 0.21 28.03
C GLU A 428 8.40 0.13 27.50
N TRP A 429 7.43 0.24 28.39
CA TRP A 429 6.01 0.26 28.05
C TRP A 429 5.41 1.65 28.18
N ASN A 430 4.81 2.17 27.12
CA ASN A 430 3.99 3.37 27.19
C ASN A 430 2.50 2.97 27.15
N ALA A 431 1.83 3.10 28.30
CA ALA A 431 0.42 2.72 28.46
C ALA A 431 -0.56 3.68 27.78
N GLU A 432 -0.15 4.91 27.48
CA GLU A 432 -0.99 5.90 26.78
C GLU A 432 -1.08 5.57 25.30
N SER A 433 0.07 5.42 24.63
CA SER A 433 0.17 5.06 23.21
C SER A 433 0.06 3.55 22.94
N GLU A 434 0.05 2.72 23.99
CA GLU A 434 0.03 1.25 23.89
C GLU A 434 1.19 0.70 23.06
N VAL A 435 2.38 1.33 23.14
CA VAL A 435 3.60 0.94 22.43
C VAL A 435 4.62 0.38 23.41
N LEU A 436 5.10 -0.83 23.09
CA LEU A 436 6.22 -1.48 23.74
C LEU A 436 7.49 -1.21 22.92
N LYS A 437 8.53 -0.66 23.56
CA LYS A 437 9.88 -0.56 23.02
C LYS A 437 10.73 -1.70 23.57
N VAL A 438 11.43 -2.41 22.69
CA VAL A 438 12.33 -3.51 23.04
C VAL A 438 13.72 -3.19 22.49
N TYR A 439 14.70 -3.10 23.38
CA TYR A 439 16.13 -2.95 23.05
C TYR A 439 16.77 -4.32 23.12
N THR A 440 17.19 -4.86 22.00
CA THR A 440 17.75 -6.21 21.84
C THR A 440 19.28 -6.24 22.01
N ASP A 441 19.84 -7.42 22.17
CA ASP A 441 21.28 -7.64 22.30
C ASP A 441 21.97 -7.56 20.93
N PRO A 442 22.80 -6.54 20.63
CA PRO A 442 23.44 -6.40 19.32
C PRO A 442 24.46 -7.51 19.00
N ASN A 443 24.74 -8.41 19.94
CA ASN A 443 25.61 -9.56 19.70
C ASN A 443 24.84 -10.82 19.25
N GLN A 444 23.51 -10.77 19.24
CA GLN A 444 22.67 -11.85 18.71
C GLN A 444 22.39 -11.60 17.23
N ALA A 445 22.59 -12.61 16.39
CA ALA A 445 22.33 -12.47 14.95
C ALA A 445 20.84 -12.50 14.60
N VAL A 446 20.01 -13.10 15.45
CA VAL A 446 18.56 -13.27 15.23
C VAL A 446 17.82 -13.06 16.54
N HIS A 447 16.77 -12.26 16.50
CA HIS A 447 15.92 -11.97 17.64
C HIS A 447 14.53 -12.57 17.45
N THR A 448 13.95 -13.07 18.54
CA THR A 448 12.53 -13.47 18.61
C THR A 448 11.88 -12.74 19.76
N ILE A 449 10.82 -12.01 19.47
CA ILE A 449 9.98 -11.33 20.48
C ILE A 449 8.60 -11.99 20.48
N LYS A 450 8.07 -12.35 21.65
CA LYS A 450 6.76 -12.94 21.82
C LYS A 450 5.92 -12.15 22.80
N ILE A 451 4.65 -11.93 22.44
CA ILE A 451 3.63 -11.38 23.34
C ILE A 451 2.53 -12.40 23.49
N SER A 452 2.07 -12.59 24.72
CA SER A 452 0.96 -13.50 25.04
C SER A 452 0.14 -12.95 26.21
N PRO A 453 -1.17 -13.31 26.33
CA PRO A 453 -1.95 -12.95 27.50
C PRO A 453 -1.32 -13.46 28.80
N GLU A 454 -1.47 -12.71 29.90
CA GLU A 454 -1.34 -13.27 31.23
C GLU A 454 -2.50 -14.23 31.48
N VAL A 455 -2.20 -15.41 32.04
CA VAL A 455 -3.19 -16.49 32.29
C VAL A 455 -3.76 -16.30 33.68
#